data_ff55c3008831550444fe8ae8ac885ad3
#
_entry.id   ff55c3008831550444fe8ae8ac885ad3
#
_cell.length_a   1.000
_cell.length_b   1.000
_cell.length_c   1.000
_cell.angle_alpha   90.00
_cell.angle_beta   90.00
_cell.angle_gamma   90.00
#
_symmetry.space_group_name_H-M   'P 1'
#
loop_
_entity.id
_entity.type
_entity.pdbx_description
1 polymer ?
#
loop_
_entity_poly.entity_id
_entity_poly.type
_entity_poly.pdbx_seq_one_letter_code
_entity_poly.pdbx_strand_id
1 'polypeptide(L)'
;ILAQLEAIEKADLSQTARTDATVLRTLLETGIGDAAFREWEMPFNSDSDFWSYLAPSQGFATVEEYERYISRLRDLPRFFDEQIGNARKGLARGFSVPSVTLAGRDASIASYVVEDPRQSPFWRPLADMPPRIGAEDAARLSKDAEAAIVDSVTPAFAELLAFYRDEYIPKARTTLAAEAMPNGADYYRQQIREYTTLDLGPEEIHDIGLGEVARITEAMEAVKEEAGFESTLPEFVTFLRSDPQFVARTPDELMGVSSYVAKRVDG
;
A
#
# COMPACT_ATOMS: atom_id res chain seq x y z
N ILE A 1 13.55 18.50 15.14
CA ILE A 1 12.24 18.17 15.77
C ILE A 1 12.47 17.31 17.01
N LEU A 2 13.20 16.17 16.96
CA LEU A 2 13.41 15.29 18.12
C LEU A 2 14.04 16.05 19.31
N ALA A 3 15.10 16.82 19.09
CA ALA A 3 15.71 17.64 20.15
C ALA A 3 14.76 18.72 20.75
N GLN A 4 13.82 19.21 19.94
CA GLN A 4 12.77 20.14 20.41
C GLN A 4 11.75 19.40 21.29
N LEU A 5 11.36 18.17 20.89
CA LEU A 5 10.48 17.32 21.68
C LEU A 5 11.11 16.98 23.05
N GLU A 6 12.39 16.61 23.06
CA GLU A 6 13.16 16.34 24.30
C GLU A 6 13.19 17.55 25.25
N ALA A 7 13.22 18.78 24.71
CA ALA A 7 13.16 19.97 25.53
C ALA A 7 11.76 20.18 26.14
N ILE A 8 10.70 19.87 25.39
CA ILE A 8 9.31 19.97 25.83
C ILE A 8 9.00 18.92 26.91
N GLU A 9 9.49 17.70 26.75
CA GLU A 9 9.27 16.61 27.73
C GLU A 9 9.86 16.85 29.11
N LYS A 10 10.82 17.79 29.22
CA LYS A 10 11.37 18.21 30.52
C LYS A 10 10.44 19.10 31.33
N ALA A 11 9.37 19.63 30.68
CA ALA A 11 8.36 20.42 31.37
C ALA A 11 7.35 19.52 32.11
N ASP A 12 6.58 20.10 33.01
CA ASP A 12 5.46 19.38 33.65
C ASP A 12 4.27 19.28 32.68
N LEU A 13 4.18 18.14 32.00
CA LEU A 13 3.17 17.87 31.00
C LEU A 13 1.93 17.22 31.63
N SER A 14 0.75 17.54 31.10
CA SER A 14 -0.46 16.77 31.38
C SER A 14 -0.33 15.31 30.88
N GLN A 15 -1.18 14.42 31.38
CA GLN A 15 -1.19 13.02 30.93
C GLN A 15 -1.38 12.89 29.43
N THR A 16 -2.32 13.66 28.84
CA THR A 16 -2.54 13.67 27.39
C THR A 16 -1.28 14.13 26.64
N ALA A 17 -0.69 15.25 27.06
CA ALA A 17 0.52 15.76 26.42
C ALA A 17 1.72 14.79 26.51
N ARG A 18 1.84 14.01 27.60
CA ARG A 18 2.82 12.94 27.72
C ARG A 18 2.58 11.82 26.73
N THR A 19 1.32 11.39 26.58
CA THR A 19 0.96 10.37 25.60
C THR A 19 1.26 10.84 24.17
N ASP A 20 0.86 12.06 23.82
CA ASP A 20 1.12 12.65 22.51
C ASP A 20 2.64 12.76 22.23
N ALA A 21 3.42 13.20 23.23
CA ALA A 21 4.88 13.26 23.13
C ALA A 21 5.51 11.88 22.90
N THR A 22 5.03 10.84 23.59
CA THR A 22 5.50 9.46 23.41
C THR A 22 5.21 8.96 22.00
N VAL A 23 4.00 9.16 21.51
CA VAL A 23 3.62 8.76 20.12
C VAL A 23 4.48 9.52 19.10
N LEU A 24 4.62 10.84 19.26
CA LEU A 24 5.45 11.63 18.34
C LEU A 24 6.93 11.19 18.39
N ARG A 25 7.46 10.89 19.56
CA ARG A 25 8.82 10.37 19.72
C ARG A 25 9.00 9.07 18.94
N THR A 26 8.10 8.10 19.13
CA THR A 26 8.12 6.81 18.41
C THR A 26 8.13 7.02 16.90
N LEU A 27 7.26 7.87 16.39
CA LEU A 27 7.19 8.19 14.96
C LEU A 27 8.49 8.83 14.43
N LEU A 28 9.09 9.75 15.20
CA LEU A 28 10.35 10.40 14.82
C LEU A 28 11.52 9.45 14.85
N GLU A 29 11.64 8.61 15.89
CA GLU A 29 12.72 7.63 16.04
C GLU A 29 12.64 6.54 14.96
N THR A 30 11.43 6.06 14.65
CA THR A 30 11.19 5.13 13.54
C THR A 30 11.62 5.76 12.21
N GLY A 31 11.15 6.96 11.89
CA GLY A 31 11.52 7.62 10.64
C GLY A 31 13.02 7.93 10.51
N ILE A 32 13.72 8.19 11.62
CA ILE A 32 15.20 8.33 11.64
C ILE A 32 15.86 6.97 11.36
N GLY A 33 15.34 5.90 11.96
CA GLY A 33 15.82 4.54 11.73
C GLY A 33 15.68 4.13 10.26
N ASP A 34 14.51 4.33 9.67
CA ASP A 34 14.21 3.99 8.27
C ASP A 34 15.09 4.78 7.29
N ALA A 35 15.30 6.08 7.59
CA ALA A 35 16.18 6.93 6.79
C ALA A 35 17.62 6.41 6.72
N ALA A 36 18.10 5.72 7.77
CA ALA A 36 19.45 5.13 7.79
C ALA A 36 19.59 4.01 6.74
N PHE A 37 18.52 3.28 6.44
CA PHE A 37 18.51 2.20 5.44
C PHE A 37 18.20 2.70 4.03
N ARG A 38 17.76 3.94 3.87
CA ARG A 38 17.41 4.54 2.57
C ARG A 38 16.40 3.71 1.81
N GLU A 39 15.26 3.41 2.44
CA GLU A 39 14.20 2.56 1.88
C GLU A 39 13.64 3.10 0.57
N TRP A 40 13.72 4.42 0.32
CA TRP A 40 13.36 5.01 -0.96
C TRP A 40 14.17 4.46 -2.15
N GLU A 41 15.29 3.76 -1.90
CA GLU A 41 16.06 3.03 -2.92
C GLU A 41 15.47 1.65 -3.26
N MET A 42 14.42 1.21 -2.54
CA MET A 42 13.66 -0.01 -2.79
C MET A 42 12.16 0.32 -2.98
N PRO A 43 11.78 1.10 -4.01
CA PRO A 43 10.42 1.63 -4.18
C PRO A 43 9.39 0.59 -4.62
N PHE A 44 9.82 -0.63 -4.94
CA PHE A 44 8.95 -1.75 -5.29
C PHE A 44 8.81 -2.70 -4.11
N ASN A 45 7.59 -3.19 -3.87
CA ASN A 45 7.34 -4.21 -2.87
C ASN A 45 6.34 -5.25 -3.40
N SER A 46 6.02 -6.27 -2.58
CA SER A 46 5.12 -7.36 -2.97
C SER A 46 3.64 -7.02 -2.79
N ASP A 47 3.32 -5.90 -2.16
CA ASP A 47 1.97 -5.61 -1.68
C ASP A 47 1.40 -4.32 -2.27
N SER A 48 2.09 -3.21 -2.11
CA SER A 48 1.67 -1.90 -2.62
C SER A 48 2.78 -1.24 -3.41
N ASP A 49 2.43 -0.66 -4.53
CA ASP A 49 3.36 0.01 -5.41
C ASP A 49 3.11 1.52 -5.41
N PHE A 50 4.16 2.33 -5.51
CA PHE A 50 4.04 3.79 -5.44
C PHE A 50 3.11 4.39 -6.52
N TRP A 51 2.93 3.71 -7.65
CA TRP A 51 2.05 4.18 -8.73
C TRP A 51 0.57 3.89 -8.50
N SER A 52 0.22 2.92 -7.66
CA SER A 52 -1.17 2.45 -7.46
C SER A 52 -2.10 3.53 -6.88
N TYR A 53 -1.53 4.51 -6.18
CA TYR A 53 -2.28 5.58 -5.51
C TYR A 53 -2.23 6.93 -6.23
N LEU A 54 -1.61 7.00 -7.40
CA LEU A 54 -1.46 8.27 -8.14
C LEU A 54 -2.73 8.70 -8.87
N ALA A 55 -3.55 7.73 -9.32
CA ALA A 55 -4.81 8.02 -9.97
C ALA A 55 -5.91 8.24 -8.91
N PRO A 56 -6.56 9.43 -8.87
CA PRO A 56 -7.61 9.70 -7.89
C PRO A 56 -8.87 8.91 -8.21
N SER A 57 -9.56 8.46 -7.16
CA SER A 57 -10.83 7.72 -7.28
C SER A 57 -12.05 8.61 -7.51
N GLN A 58 -11.93 9.92 -7.24
CA GLN A 58 -13.01 10.90 -7.31
C GLN A 58 -12.61 12.12 -8.14
N GLY A 59 -13.60 12.85 -8.65
CA GLY A 59 -13.39 14.13 -9.30
C GLY A 59 -13.12 15.27 -8.32
N PHE A 60 -12.88 16.46 -8.84
CA PHE A 60 -12.56 17.66 -8.08
C PHE A 60 -13.74 18.64 -8.08
N ALA A 61 -13.66 19.65 -7.23
CA ALA A 61 -14.74 20.59 -7.02
C ALA A 61 -14.63 21.87 -7.86
N THR A 62 -13.41 22.33 -8.15
CA THR A 62 -13.16 23.63 -8.79
C THR A 62 -12.24 23.50 -10.01
N VAL A 63 -12.27 24.51 -10.88
CA VAL A 63 -11.40 24.62 -12.06
C VAL A 63 -9.92 24.55 -11.64
N GLU A 64 -9.54 25.27 -10.58
CA GLU A 64 -8.17 25.33 -10.09
C GLU A 64 -7.68 23.97 -9.55
N GLU A 65 -8.56 23.14 -9.02
CA GLU A 65 -8.23 21.78 -8.58
C GLU A 65 -7.94 20.88 -9.78
N TYR A 66 -8.73 20.97 -10.85
CA TYR A 66 -8.46 20.26 -12.10
C TYR A 66 -7.15 20.73 -12.75
N GLU A 67 -6.88 22.03 -12.78
CA GLU A 67 -5.64 22.58 -13.30
C GLU A 67 -4.41 22.10 -12.53
N ARG A 68 -4.49 22.06 -11.19
CA ARG A 68 -3.44 21.48 -10.34
C ARG A 68 -3.25 19.99 -10.60
N TYR A 69 -4.34 19.27 -10.81
CA TYR A 69 -4.28 17.86 -11.16
C TYR A 69 -3.58 17.64 -12.50
N ILE A 70 -3.97 18.36 -13.55
CA ILE A 70 -3.33 18.29 -14.86
C ILE A 70 -1.84 18.67 -14.79
N SER A 71 -1.49 19.66 -13.98
CA SER A 71 -0.10 20.02 -13.74
C SER A 71 0.71 18.87 -13.12
N ARG A 72 0.11 18.11 -12.17
CA ARG A 72 0.75 16.91 -11.62
C ARG A 72 0.90 15.79 -12.64
N LEU A 73 -0.07 15.61 -13.54
CA LEU A 73 0.05 14.64 -14.63
C LEU A 73 1.26 14.94 -15.52
N ARG A 74 1.49 16.21 -15.82
CA ARG A 74 2.64 16.68 -16.62
C ARG A 74 3.99 16.50 -15.90
N ASP A 75 3.99 16.42 -14.57
CA ASP A 75 5.19 16.21 -13.76
C ASP A 75 5.51 14.72 -13.47
N LEU A 76 4.63 13.80 -13.84
CA LEU A 76 4.84 12.36 -13.62
C LEU A 76 6.14 11.82 -14.23
N PRO A 77 6.59 12.21 -15.44
CA PRO A 77 7.87 11.74 -15.97
C PRO A 77 9.02 12.02 -15.03
N ARG A 78 9.15 13.27 -14.52
CA ARG A 78 10.19 13.64 -13.55
C ARG A 78 10.11 12.78 -12.28
N PHE A 79 8.92 12.61 -11.73
CA PHE A 79 8.72 11.80 -10.54
C PHE A 79 9.15 10.34 -10.76
N PHE A 80 8.81 9.76 -11.93
CA PHE A 80 9.18 8.39 -12.25
C PHE A 80 10.68 8.24 -12.49
N ASP A 81 11.32 9.20 -13.14
CA ASP A 81 12.78 9.25 -13.29
C ASP A 81 13.49 9.23 -11.94
N GLU A 82 12.99 9.97 -10.96
CA GLU A 82 13.51 9.97 -9.60
C GLU A 82 13.35 8.60 -8.93
N GLN A 83 12.18 7.94 -9.06
CA GLN A 83 11.94 6.59 -8.52
C GLN A 83 12.81 5.53 -9.19
N ILE A 84 12.94 5.57 -10.51
CA ILE A 84 13.83 4.69 -11.28
C ILE A 84 15.29 4.91 -10.87
N GLY A 85 15.70 6.18 -10.73
CA GLY A 85 17.04 6.54 -10.26
C GLY A 85 17.33 6.00 -8.86
N ASN A 86 16.37 6.07 -7.96
CA ASN A 86 16.49 5.52 -6.61
C ASN A 86 16.55 3.98 -6.63
N ALA A 87 15.69 3.33 -7.40
CA ALA A 87 15.70 1.87 -7.57
C ALA A 87 17.05 1.37 -8.13
N ARG A 88 17.66 2.09 -9.08
CA ARG A 88 19.00 1.79 -9.60
C ARG A 88 20.09 1.85 -8.52
N LYS A 89 20.00 2.84 -7.61
CA LYS A 89 20.93 2.93 -6.46
C LYS A 89 20.76 1.75 -5.52
N GLY A 90 19.52 1.34 -5.24
CA GLY A 90 19.20 0.16 -4.45
C GLY A 90 19.79 -1.10 -5.06
N LEU A 91 19.53 -1.35 -6.36
CA LEU A 91 20.11 -2.49 -7.10
C LEU A 91 21.63 -2.50 -7.03
N ALA A 92 22.27 -1.34 -7.24
CA ALA A 92 23.73 -1.23 -7.25
C ALA A 92 24.37 -1.62 -5.91
N ARG A 93 23.68 -1.43 -4.79
CA ARG A 93 24.16 -1.84 -3.46
C ARG A 93 23.56 -3.17 -2.97
N GLY A 94 22.77 -3.87 -3.80
CA GLY A 94 22.14 -5.14 -3.41
C GLY A 94 20.93 -5.00 -2.49
N PHE A 95 20.33 -3.83 -2.41
CA PHE A 95 19.14 -3.53 -1.61
C PHE A 95 17.89 -3.55 -2.48
N SER A 96 17.28 -4.71 -2.61
CA SER A 96 16.08 -4.92 -3.41
C SER A 96 15.16 -5.96 -2.76
N VAL A 97 13.90 -5.99 -3.14
CA VAL A 97 13.02 -7.12 -2.80
C VAL A 97 13.45 -8.39 -3.55
N PRO A 98 13.06 -9.58 -3.07
CA PRO A 98 13.32 -10.83 -3.79
C PRO A 98 12.61 -10.85 -5.15
N SER A 99 13.30 -11.30 -6.21
CA SER A 99 12.73 -11.35 -7.56
C SER A 99 11.44 -12.18 -7.65
N VAL A 100 11.29 -13.21 -6.82
CA VAL A 100 10.08 -14.05 -6.78
C VAL A 100 8.83 -13.27 -6.40
N THR A 101 8.95 -12.20 -5.59
CA THR A 101 7.81 -11.37 -5.18
C THR A 101 7.36 -10.37 -6.25
N LEU A 102 8.16 -10.21 -7.30
CA LEU A 102 7.93 -9.29 -8.41
C LEU A 102 7.21 -9.95 -9.60
N ALA A 103 7.11 -11.28 -9.60
CA ALA A 103 6.51 -12.03 -10.70
C ALA A 103 5.04 -11.61 -10.95
N GLY A 104 4.71 -11.24 -12.19
CA GLY A 104 3.37 -10.83 -12.60
C GLY A 104 2.95 -9.41 -12.20
N ARG A 105 3.79 -8.69 -11.43
CA ARG A 105 3.50 -7.31 -11.01
C ARG A 105 3.59 -6.29 -12.13
N ASP A 106 4.35 -6.59 -13.16
CA ASP A 106 4.45 -5.80 -14.39
C ASP A 106 3.09 -5.57 -15.07
N ALA A 107 2.13 -6.48 -14.90
CA ALA A 107 0.76 -6.32 -15.41
C ALA A 107 0.06 -5.10 -14.82
N SER A 108 0.30 -4.75 -13.55
CA SER A 108 -0.27 -3.56 -12.94
C SER A 108 0.26 -2.28 -13.57
N ILE A 109 1.55 -2.22 -13.90
CA ILE A 109 2.17 -1.09 -14.61
C ILE A 109 1.63 -1.03 -16.06
N ALA A 110 1.60 -2.16 -16.74
CA ALA A 110 1.13 -2.26 -18.13
C ALA A 110 -0.31 -1.77 -18.31
N SER A 111 -1.16 -1.92 -17.30
CA SER A 111 -2.55 -1.45 -17.33
C SER A 111 -2.71 0.07 -17.49
N TYR A 112 -1.65 0.84 -17.21
CA TYR A 112 -1.63 2.31 -17.40
C TYR A 112 -1.09 2.74 -18.76
N VAL A 113 -0.51 1.82 -19.54
CA VAL A 113 -0.01 2.08 -20.89
C VAL A 113 -1.16 1.85 -21.88
N VAL A 114 -1.91 2.90 -22.16
CA VAL A 114 -3.13 2.86 -22.98
C VAL A 114 -2.96 3.68 -24.26
N GLU A 115 -3.60 3.23 -25.35
CA GLU A 115 -3.64 3.96 -26.61
C GLU A 115 -4.68 5.10 -26.57
N ASP A 116 -5.86 4.84 -26.00
CA ASP A 116 -6.90 5.85 -25.78
C ASP A 116 -6.77 6.44 -24.38
N PRO A 117 -6.43 7.74 -24.24
CA PRO A 117 -6.26 8.40 -22.94
C PRO A 117 -7.52 8.34 -22.07
N ARG A 118 -8.69 8.16 -22.63
CA ARG A 118 -9.96 8.04 -21.91
C ARG A 118 -10.13 6.69 -21.21
N GLN A 119 -9.35 5.69 -21.59
CA GLN A 119 -9.26 4.40 -20.90
C GLN A 119 -8.27 4.42 -19.73
N SER A 120 -7.45 5.46 -19.62
CA SER A 120 -6.54 5.62 -18.48
C SER A 120 -7.30 5.81 -17.17
N PRO A 121 -6.89 5.17 -16.07
CA PRO A 121 -7.40 5.48 -14.74
C PRO A 121 -7.30 6.96 -14.36
N PHE A 122 -6.35 7.68 -14.93
CA PHE A 122 -6.17 9.13 -14.75
C PHE A 122 -7.23 9.98 -15.45
N TRP A 123 -8.01 9.40 -16.37
CA TRP A 123 -9.15 10.08 -16.98
C TRP A 123 -10.37 10.14 -16.07
N ARG A 124 -10.49 9.26 -15.08
CA ARG A 124 -11.69 9.13 -14.24
C ARG A 124 -12.22 10.46 -13.68
N PRO A 125 -11.40 11.36 -13.12
CA PRO A 125 -11.88 12.65 -12.60
C PRO A 125 -12.51 13.55 -13.66
N LEU A 126 -12.17 13.36 -14.93
CA LEU A 126 -12.64 14.16 -16.06
C LEU A 126 -13.94 13.59 -16.68
N ALA A 127 -14.23 12.32 -16.46
CA ALA A 127 -15.36 11.64 -17.08
C ALA A 127 -16.72 12.20 -16.62
N ASP A 128 -16.80 12.68 -15.38
CA ASP A 128 -18.03 13.20 -14.78
C ASP A 128 -17.70 14.45 -13.92
N MET A 129 -17.41 15.55 -14.62
CA MET A 129 -17.17 16.82 -13.96
C MET A 129 -18.47 17.41 -13.40
N PRO A 130 -18.44 17.99 -12.18
CA PRO A 130 -19.65 18.56 -11.58
C PRO A 130 -20.21 19.72 -12.40
N PRO A 131 -21.56 19.90 -12.46
CA PRO A 131 -22.22 20.94 -13.29
C PRO A 131 -21.78 22.39 -13.01
N ARG A 132 -21.15 22.64 -11.85
CA ARG A 132 -20.56 23.94 -11.50
C ARG A 132 -19.32 24.29 -12.32
N ILE A 133 -18.69 23.31 -12.96
CA ILE A 133 -17.66 23.55 -13.97
C ILE A 133 -18.39 23.88 -15.27
N GLY A 134 -18.27 25.12 -15.73
CA GLY A 134 -18.93 25.58 -16.96
C GLY A 134 -18.48 24.74 -18.17
N ALA A 135 -19.32 24.65 -19.19
CA ALA A 135 -19.07 23.82 -20.37
C ALA A 135 -17.76 24.18 -21.12
N GLU A 136 -17.41 25.46 -21.16
CA GLU A 136 -16.17 25.94 -21.76
C GLU A 136 -14.93 25.45 -20.99
N ASP A 137 -14.94 25.62 -19.67
CA ASP A 137 -13.88 25.11 -18.81
C ASP A 137 -13.78 23.59 -18.84
N ALA A 138 -14.90 22.88 -18.81
CA ALA A 138 -14.91 21.43 -18.89
C ALA A 138 -14.30 20.93 -20.21
N ALA A 139 -14.60 21.59 -21.34
CA ALA A 139 -14.00 21.23 -22.62
C ALA A 139 -12.49 21.51 -22.67
N ARG A 140 -12.06 22.64 -22.14
CA ARG A 140 -10.64 23.02 -22.03
C ARG A 140 -9.87 22.04 -21.14
N LEU A 141 -10.37 21.78 -19.93
CA LEU A 141 -9.76 20.87 -18.97
C LEU A 141 -9.66 19.44 -19.51
N SER A 142 -10.72 18.96 -20.20
CA SER A 142 -10.70 17.65 -20.84
C SER A 142 -9.60 17.56 -21.91
N LYS A 143 -9.47 18.57 -22.77
CA LYS A 143 -8.41 18.63 -23.80
C LYS A 143 -7.02 18.67 -23.17
N ASP A 144 -6.83 19.48 -22.14
CA ASP A 144 -5.54 19.62 -21.44
C ASP A 144 -5.14 18.33 -20.70
N ALA A 145 -6.11 17.64 -20.11
CA ALA A 145 -5.88 16.34 -19.45
C ALA A 145 -5.59 15.24 -20.47
N GLU A 146 -6.31 15.20 -21.59
CA GLU A 146 -6.06 14.26 -22.68
C GLU A 146 -4.61 14.40 -23.20
N ALA A 147 -4.17 15.62 -23.45
CA ALA A 147 -2.79 15.91 -23.84
C ALA A 147 -1.78 15.49 -22.74
N ALA A 148 -2.06 15.79 -21.48
CA ALA A 148 -1.17 15.40 -20.38
C ALA A 148 -1.07 13.88 -20.23
N ILE A 149 -2.15 13.13 -20.44
CA ILE A 149 -2.12 11.67 -20.40
C ILE A 149 -1.29 11.11 -21.54
N VAL A 150 -1.50 11.60 -22.77
CA VAL A 150 -0.79 11.14 -23.97
C VAL A 150 0.70 11.49 -23.91
N ASP A 151 1.00 12.73 -23.55
CA ASP A 151 2.38 13.27 -23.67
C ASP A 151 3.26 13.01 -22.43
N SER A 152 2.63 12.67 -21.28
CA SER A 152 3.37 12.54 -20.01
C SER A 152 3.06 11.23 -19.29
N VAL A 153 1.78 10.92 -19.01
CA VAL A 153 1.42 9.75 -18.18
C VAL A 153 1.76 8.45 -18.89
N THR A 154 1.25 8.24 -20.09
CA THR A 154 1.47 6.99 -20.84
C THR A 154 2.96 6.73 -21.12
N PRO A 155 3.76 7.70 -21.58
CA PRO A 155 5.20 7.51 -21.76
C PRO A 155 5.94 7.18 -20.46
N ALA A 156 5.61 7.85 -19.34
CA ALA A 156 6.24 7.61 -18.04
C ALA A 156 5.96 6.17 -17.55
N PHE A 157 4.74 5.67 -17.68
CA PHE A 157 4.42 4.28 -17.36
C PHE A 157 5.07 3.28 -18.31
N ALA A 158 5.21 3.60 -19.59
CA ALA A 158 5.92 2.76 -20.55
C ALA A 158 7.41 2.63 -20.19
N GLU A 159 8.05 3.74 -19.80
CA GLU A 159 9.44 3.74 -19.33
C GLU A 159 9.60 2.96 -18.03
N LEU A 160 8.72 3.16 -17.05
CA LEU A 160 8.71 2.40 -15.81
C LEU A 160 8.56 0.89 -16.07
N LEU A 161 7.67 0.50 -17.00
CA LEU A 161 7.45 -0.89 -17.39
C LEU A 161 8.69 -1.51 -18.01
N ALA A 162 9.33 -0.79 -18.93
CA ALA A 162 10.60 -1.23 -19.55
C ALA A 162 11.69 -1.39 -18.50
N PHE A 163 11.90 -0.38 -17.64
CA PHE A 163 12.86 -0.47 -16.54
C PHE A 163 12.57 -1.67 -15.62
N TYR A 164 11.32 -1.88 -15.25
CA TYR A 164 10.91 -2.95 -14.34
C TYR A 164 11.22 -4.34 -14.93
N ARG A 165 10.85 -4.57 -16.20
CA ARG A 165 11.04 -5.84 -16.90
C ARG A 165 12.49 -6.11 -17.27
N ASP A 166 13.16 -5.11 -17.82
CA ASP A 166 14.43 -5.31 -18.51
C ASP A 166 15.63 -5.06 -17.59
N GLU A 167 15.44 -4.30 -16.51
CA GLU A 167 16.53 -3.94 -15.62
C GLU A 167 16.30 -4.38 -14.18
N TYR A 168 15.15 -4.08 -13.56
CA TYR A 168 14.95 -4.29 -12.13
C TYR A 168 14.77 -5.77 -11.78
N ILE A 169 13.83 -6.47 -12.40
CA ILE A 169 13.57 -7.90 -12.12
C ILE A 169 14.82 -8.77 -12.35
N PRO A 170 15.53 -8.63 -13.48
CA PRO A 170 16.73 -9.46 -13.73
C PRO A 170 17.87 -9.24 -12.74
N LYS A 171 17.96 -8.04 -12.11
CA LYS A 171 19.02 -7.68 -11.15
C LYS A 171 18.57 -7.77 -9.70
N ALA A 172 17.29 -7.99 -9.43
CA ALA A 172 16.76 -8.16 -8.09
C ALA A 172 17.35 -9.42 -7.43
N ARG A 173 17.54 -9.36 -6.10
CA ARG A 173 18.07 -10.52 -5.35
C ARG A 173 17.17 -11.74 -5.47
N THR A 174 17.78 -12.93 -5.42
CA THR A 174 17.05 -14.21 -5.42
C THR A 174 16.86 -14.80 -4.02
N THR A 175 17.61 -14.31 -3.03
CA THR A 175 17.49 -14.71 -1.63
C THR A 175 16.22 -14.14 -1.01
N LEU A 176 15.54 -14.92 -0.16
CA LEU A 176 14.28 -14.49 0.48
C LEU A 176 14.53 -13.67 1.75
N ALA A 177 15.47 -14.13 2.60
CA ALA A 177 15.71 -13.53 3.89
C ALA A 177 16.22 -12.08 3.78
N ALA A 178 15.69 -11.19 4.63
CA ALA A 178 16.11 -9.79 4.68
C ALA A 178 17.57 -9.65 5.09
N GLU A 179 18.09 -10.53 5.96
CA GLU A 179 19.48 -10.55 6.40
C GLU A 179 20.49 -10.76 5.26
N ALA A 180 20.06 -11.27 4.12
CA ALA A 180 20.90 -11.39 2.93
C ALA A 180 21.19 -10.04 2.23
N MET A 181 20.50 -8.99 2.61
CA MET A 181 20.77 -7.62 2.14
C MET A 181 21.95 -7.00 2.92
N PRO A 182 22.61 -5.97 2.38
CA PRO A 182 23.58 -5.20 3.15
C PRO A 182 22.96 -4.61 4.42
N ASN A 183 23.56 -4.91 5.57
CA ASN A 183 23.02 -4.59 6.91
C ASN A 183 21.60 -5.15 7.14
N GLY A 184 21.25 -6.25 6.50
CA GLY A 184 19.89 -6.79 6.46
C GLY A 184 19.38 -7.26 7.82
N ALA A 185 20.23 -7.77 8.71
CA ALA A 185 19.83 -8.11 10.08
C ALA A 185 19.39 -6.88 10.89
N ASP A 186 20.11 -5.77 10.77
CA ASP A 186 19.76 -4.52 11.46
C ASP A 186 18.53 -3.86 10.81
N TYR A 187 18.42 -3.94 9.47
CA TYR A 187 17.22 -3.53 8.76
C TYR A 187 15.98 -4.30 9.25
N TYR A 188 16.07 -5.62 9.38
CA TYR A 188 14.94 -6.43 9.84
C TYR A 188 14.55 -6.11 11.29
N ARG A 189 15.51 -5.84 12.18
CA ARG A 189 15.22 -5.36 13.55
C ARG A 189 14.53 -3.99 13.54
N GLN A 190 14.93 -3.08 12.65
CA GLN A 190 14.25 -1.80 12.49
C GLN A 190 12.80 -2.00 12.03
N GLN A 191 12.55 -2.87 11.08
CA GLN A 191 11.19 -3.21 10.64
C GLN A 191 10.36 -3.83 11.77
N ILE A 192 10.94 -4.71 12.60
CA ILE A 192 10.25 -5.23 13.78
C ILE A 192 9.83 -4.09 14.70
N ARG A 193 10.71 -3.14 14.97
CA ARG A 193 10.40 -1.98 15.82
C ARG A 193 9.33 -1.08 15.20
N GLU A 194 9.37 -0.84 13.91
CA GLU A 194 8.36 -0.07 13.19
C GLU A 194 6.96 -0.70 13.31
N TYR A 195 6.84 -1.99 13.00
CA TYR A 195 5.54 -2.68 12.95
C TYR A 195 5.00 -3.07 14.32
N THR A 196 5.87 -3.31 15.31
CA THR A 196 5.44 -3.77 16.63
C THR A 196 5.53 -2.70 17.72
N THR A 197 6.33 -1.65 17.50
CA THR A 197 6.76 -0.67 18.50
C THR A 197 7.55 -1.28 19.68
N LEU A 198 7.99 -2.51 19.53
CA LEU A 198 8.67 -3.30 20.57
C LEU A 198 10.12 -3.60 20.15
N ASP A 199 10.98 -3.84 21.15
CA ASP A 199 12.36 -4.26 20.95
C ASP A 199 12.47 -5.78 21.08
N LEU A 200 11.87 -6.50 20.12
CA LEU A 200 11.87 -7.96 20.07
C LEU A 200 12.89 -8.48 19.06
N GLY A 201 13.44 -9.65 19.36
CA GLY A 201 14.27 -10.40 18.40
C GLY A 201 13.44 -11.19 17.38
N PRO A 202 14.00 -11.49 16.18
CA PRO A 202 13.32 -12.32 15.19
C PRO A 202 12.90 -13.70 15.70
N GLU A 203 13.78 -14.34 16.47
CA GLU A 203 13.55 -15.65 17.07
C GLU A 203 12.41 -15.61 18.09
N GLU A 204 12.39 -14.57 18.92
CA GLU A 204 11.32 -14.37 19.90
C GLU A 204 9.94 -14.20 19.23
N ILE A 205 9.88 -13.42 18.15
CA ILE A 205 8.65 -13.25 17.36
C ILE A 205 8.23 -14.58 16.71
N HIS A 206 9.19 -15.36 16.22
CA HIS A 206 8.92 -16.68 15.65
C HIS A 206 8.30 -17.62 16.71
N ASP A 207 8.88 -17.67 17.90
CA ASP A 207 8.38 -18.52 18.99
C ASP A 207 6.98 -18.08 19.47
N ILE A 208 6.74 -16.76 19.56
CA ILE A 208 5.41 -16.21 19.82
C ILE A 208 4.42 -16.69 18.72
N GLY A 209 4.84 -16.59 17.45
CA GLY A 209 4.04 -17.04 16.32
C GLY A 209 3.67 -18.52 16.36
N LEU A 210 4.61 -19.39 16.71
CA LEU A 210 4.36 -20.81 16.89
C LEU A 210 3.37 -21.08 18.02
N GLY A 211 3.51 -20.39 19.15
CA GLY A 211 2.59 -20.47 20.28
C GLY A 211 1.18 -20.02 19.91
N GLU A 212 1.05 -18.90 19.18
CA GLU A 212 -0.24 -18.38 18.73
C GLU A 212 -0.92 -19.29 17.70
N VAL A 213 -0.16 -19.88 16.77
CA VAL A 213 -0.72 -20.87 15.81
C VAL A 213 -1.29 -22.06 16.57
N ALA A 214 -0.59 -22.60 17.57
CA ALA A 214 -1.08 -23.71 18.38
C ALA A 214 -2.36 -23.31 19.13
N ARG A 215 -2.36 -22.18 19.82
CA ARG A 215 -3.52 -21.65 20.56
C ARG A 215 -4.73 -21.41 19.65
N ILE A 216 -4.53 -20.81 18.48
CA ILE A 216 -5.62 -20.53 17.52
C ILE A 216 -6.16 -21.85 16.97
N THR A 217 -5.30 -22.81 16.63
CA THR A 217 -5.73 -24.12 16.13
C THR A 217 -6.61 -24.85 17.16
N GLU A 218 -6.22 -24.87 18.43
CA GLU A 218 -7.04 -25.43 19.51
C GLU A 218 -8.40 -24.72 19.64
N ALA A 219 -8.40 -23.39 19.59
CA ALA A 219 -9.65 -22.62 19.63
C ALA A 219 -10.56 -22.89 18.42
N MET A 220 -10.00 -23.07 17.23
CA MET A 220 -10.76 -23.43 16.02
C MET A 220 -11.35 -24.84 16.10
N GLU A 221 -10.61 -25.81 16.66
CA GLU A 221 -11.16 -27.16 16.93
C GLU A 221 -12.32 -27.09 17.90
N ALA A 222 -12.21 -26.34 18.99
CA ALA A 222 -13.30 -26.16 19.96
C ALA A 222 -14.57 -25.55 19.31
N VAL A 223 -14.40 -24.52 18.45
CA VAL A 223 -15.52 -23.92 17.70
C VAL A 223 -16.15 -24.92 16.73
N LYS A 224 -15.33 -25.73 16.05
CA LYS A 224 -15.83 -26.80 15.17
C LYS A 224 -16.69 -27.81 15.95
N GLU A 225 -16.24 -28.24 17.15
CA GLU A 225 -16.98 -29.15 18.03
C GLU A 225 -18.29 -28.51 18.52
N GLU A 226 -18.26 -27.26 18.95
CA GLU A 226 -19.45 -26.50 19.36
C GLU A 226 -20.47 -26.36 18.22
N ALA A 227 -19.99 -26.19 16.98
CA ALA A 227 -20.83 -26.17 15.78
C ALA A 227 -21.38 -27.55 15.39
N GLY A 228 -21.01 -28.64 16.06
CA GLY A 228 -21.44 -30.00 15.76
C GLY A 228 -20.89 -30.55 14.44
N PHE A 229 -19.75 -30.04 13.96
CA PHE A 229 -19.14 -30.50 12.71
C PHE A 229 -18.18 -31.66 12.99
N GLU A 230 -18.55 -32.85 12.54
CA GLU A 230 -17.90 -34.13 12.93
C GLU A 230 -16.62 -34.46 12.15
N SER A 231 -16.26 -33.65 11.10
CA SER A 231 -15.09 -33.92 10.26
C SER A 231 -13.88 -33.12 10.68
N THR A 232 -12.84 -33.08 9.82
CA THR A 232 -11.56 -32.40 10.10
C THR A 232 -11.69 -30.87 10.06
N LEU A 233 -10.78 -30.17 10.74
CA LEU A 233 -10.73 -28.68 10.69
C LEU A 233 -10.57 -28.13 9.27
N PRO A 234 -9.73 -28.67 8.36
CA PRO A 234 -9.69 -28.24 6.96
C PRO A 234 -11.01 -28.37 6.23
N GLU A 235 -11.77 -29.44 6.48
CA GLU A 235 -13.09 -29.64 5.89
C GLU A 235 -14.12 -28.69 6.48
N PHE A 236 -14.04 -28.37 7.77
CA PHE A 236 -14.85 -27.33 8.40
C PHE A 236 -14.58 -25.95 7.76
N VAL A 237 -13.32 -25.57 7.57
CA VAL A 237 -12.95 -24.32 6.90
C VAL A 237 -13.46 -24.30 5.45
N THR A 238 -13.38 -25.43 4.75
CA THR A 238 -13.92 -25.56 3.38
C THR A 238 -15.44 -25.40 3.37
N PHE A 239 -16.15 -26.02 4.32
CA PHE A 239 -17.60 -25.87 4.50
C PHE A 239 -17.97 -24.40 4.71
N LEU A 240 -17.30 -23.69 5.64
CA LEU A 240 -17.57 -22.28 5.92
C LEU A 240 -17.37 -21.37 4.69
N ARG A 241 -16.44 -21.71 3.80
CA ARG A 241 -16.12 -20.93 2.58
C ARG A 241 -17.01 -21.24 1.40
N SER A 242 -17.60 -22.43 1.34
CA SER A 242 -18.29 -22.91 0.13
C SER A 242 -19.79 -23.15 0.33
N ASP A 243 -20.26 -23.34 1.57
CA ASP A 243 -21.68 -23.57 1.81
C ASP A 243 -22.50 -22.31 1.52
N PRO A 244 -23.56 -22.42 0.71
CA PRO A 244 -24.38 -21.28 0.31
C PRO A 244 -25.03 -20.50 1.46
N GLN A 245 -25.13 -21.07 2.66
CA GLN A 245 -25.69 -20.37 3.83
C GLN A 245 -24.79 -19.20 4.31
N PHE A 246 -23.47 -19.25 3.99
CA PHE A 246 -22.50 -18.24 4.39
C PHE A 246 -22.14 -17.25 3.29
N VAL A 247 -22.66 -17.44 2.07
CA VAL A 247 -22.29 -16.65 0.89
C VAL A 247 -23.52 -15.99 0.29
N ALA A 248 -23.54 -14.67 0.28
CA ALA A 248 -24.58 -13.92 -0.42
C ALA A 248 -24.51 -14.18 -1.93
N ARG A 249 -25.65 -14.50 -2.57
CA ARG A 249 -25.75 -14.87 -3.99
C ARG A 249 -26.05 -13.68 -4.90
N THR A 250 -26.58 -12.62 -4.31
CA THR A 250 -26.95 -11.40 -5.02
C THR A 250 -26.52 -10.16 -4.24
N PRO A 251 -26.32 -9.00 -4.91
CA PRO A 251 -26.06 -7.73 -4.23
C PRO A 251 -27.16 -7.37 -3.20
N ASP A 252 -28.43 -7.64 -3.52
CA ASP A 252 -29.56 -7.35 -2.63
C ASP A 252 -29.54 -8.22 -1.37
N GLU A 253 -29.18 -9.49 -1.50
CA GLU A 253 -28.99 -10.39 -0.34
C GLU A 253 -27.85 -9.90 0.55
N LEU A 254 -26.71 -9.52 -0.03
CA LEU A 254 -25.58 -8.94 0.70
C LEU A 254 -25.99 -7.66 1.43
N MET A 255 -26.67 -6.76 0.75
CA MET A 255 -27.18 -5.51 1.34
C MET A 255 -28.16 -5.77 2.47
N GLY A 256 -29.05 -6.75 2.33
CA GLY A 256 -30.02 -7.16 3.35
C GLY A 256 -29.31 -7.66 4.61
N VAL A 257 -28.35 -8.58 4.48
CA VAL A 257 -27.57 -9.10 5.61
C VAL A 257 -26.73 -8.00 6.27
N SER A 258 -26.05 -7.18 5.47
CA SER A 258 -25.24 -6.07 5.97
C SER A 258 -26.07 -5.04 6.74
N SER A 259 -27.26 -4.69 6.23
CA SER A 259 -28.18 -3.77 6.90
C SER A 259 -28.73 -4.36 8.22
N TYR A 260 -29.00 -5.67 8.24
CA TYR A 260 -29.45 -6.36 9.47
C TYR A 260 -28.34 -6.35 10.54
N VAL A 261 -27.09 -6.66 10.14
CA VAL A 261 -25.94 -6.65 11.07
C VAL A 261 -25.69 -5.25 11.60
N ALA A 262 -25.66 -4.23 10.71
CA ALA A 262 -25.49 -2.84 11.11
C ALA A 262 -26.53 -2.41 12.13
N LYS A 263 -27.82 -2.70 11.89
CA LYS A 263 -28.90 -2.39 12.83
C LYS A 263 -28.77 -3.08 14.19
N ARG A 264 -28.20 -4.29 14.24
CA ARG A 264 -27.95 -4.99 15.51
C ARG A 264 -26.77 -4.41 16.29
N VAL A 265 -25.80 -3.82 15.61
CA VAL A 265 -24.64 -3.18 16.25
C VAL A 265 -25.00 -1.80 16.76
N ASP A 266 -25.87 -1.05 16.03
CA ASP A 266 -26.31 0.27 16.38
C ASP A 266 -27.40 0.33 17.48
N GLY A 267 -28.05 -0.80 17.77
CA GLY A 267 -29.15 -0.90 18.74
C GLY A 267 -28.79 -1.59 20.00
#